data_e7358b55e4126257bea265f1da8ba7e7
#
_entry.id   e7358b55e4126257bea265f1da8ba7e7
#
_cell.length_a   1.000
_cell.length_b   1.000
_cell.length_c   1.000
_cell.angle_alpha   90.00
_cell.angle_beta   90.00
_cell.angle_gamma   90.00
#
_symmetry.space_group_name_H-M   'P 1'
#
loop_
_entity.id
_entity.type
_entity.pdbx_description
1 polymer ?
#
loop_
_entity_poly.entity_id
_entity_poly.type
_entity_poly.pdbx_seq_one_letter_code
_entity_poly.pdbx_strand_id
1 'polypeptide(L)'
;MNAGERRALWHYRLRGYRIIGANVRAGRNELDLIVRRGSKLTFVEVKQRRGGGFGGAVVAVDAEKRRRVRRAAQVWLSRNPQPEYVRVGFEVVAVEQGRLVRIPTSLAEE
;
A
#
# COMPACT_ATOMS: atom_id res chain seq x y z
N MET A 1 8.04 -3.05 -11.98
CA MET A 1 7.53 -3.68 -10.74
C MET A 1 8.54 -4.70 -10.27
N ASN A 2 8.98 -4.59 -9.03
CA ASN A 2 9.95 -5.54 -8.49
C ASN A 2 9.26 -6.82 -8.00
N ALA A 3 10.07 -7.78 -7.57
CA ALA A 3 9.55 -9.09 -7.16
C ALA A 3 8.61 -8.99 -5.95
N GLY A 4 8.94 -8.13 -5.01
CA GLY A 4 8.09 -7.95 -3.82
C GLY A 4 6.75 -7.37 -4.18
N GLU A 5 6.73 -6.38 -5.06
CA GLU A 5 5.48 -5.77 -5.52
C GLU A 5 4.64 -6.77 -6.29
N ARG A 6 5.28 -7.58 -7.13
CA ARG A 6 4.57 -8.62 -7.88
C ARG A 6 3.97 -9.66 -6.94
N ARG A 7 4.72 -10.05 -5.91
CA ARG A 7 4.23 -10.97 -4.89
C ARG A 7 3.00 -10.40 -4.18
N ALA A 8 3.06 -9.11 -3.83
CA ALA A 8 1.96 -8.44 -3.16
C ALA A 8 0.73 -8.36 -4.06
N LEU A 9 0.93 -8.01 -5.32
CA LEU A 9 -0.17 -7.92 -6.28
C LEU A 9 -0.94 -9.24 -6.35
N TRP A 10 -0.24 -10.35 -6.49
CA TRP A 10 -0.90 -11.66 -6.56
C TRP A 10 -1.58 -12.03 -5.25
N HIS A 11 -0.99 -11.65 -4.12
CA HIS A 11 -1.62 -11.88 -2.83
C HIS A 11 -3.01 -11.25 -2.76
N TYR A 12 -3.11 -9.98 -3.17
CA TYR A 12 -4.39 -9.29 -3.13
C TYR A 12 -5.36 -9.84 -4.18
N ARG A 13 -4.86 -10.06 -5.38
CA ARG A 13 -5.71 -10.57 -6.46
C ARG A 13 -6.35 -11.91 -6.11
N LEU A 14 -5.56 -12.81 -5.54
CA LEU A 14 -6.06 -14.14 -5.16
C LEU A 14 -7.06 -14.08 -4.00
N ARG A 15 -7.12 -12.96 -3.29
CA ARG A 15 -8.06 -12.76 -2.19
C ARG A 15 -9.26 -11.90 -2.58
N GLY A 16 -9.50 -11.77 -3.86
CA GLY A 16 -10.69 -11.10 -4.34
C GLY A 16 -10.57 -9.59 -4.48
N TYR A 17 -9.36 -9.05 -4.37
CA TYR A 17 -9.18 -7.62 -4.57
C TYR A 17 -9.01 -7.32 -6.06
N ARG A 18 -9.59 -6.21 -6.47
CA ARG A 18 -9.29 -5.63 -7.79
C ARG A 18 -8.04 -4.80 -7.66
N ILE A 19 -7.15 -4.93 -8.64
CA ILE A 19 -5.96 -4.09 -8.71
C ILE A 19 -6.34 -2.83 -9.48
N ILE A 20 -6.45 -1.73 -8.76
CA ILE A 20 -6.82 -0.44 -9.34
C ILE A 20 -5.61 0.20 -10.00
N GLY A 21 -4.43 0.03 -9.40
CA GLY A 21 -3.21 0.55 -9.98
C GLY A 21 -1.98 -0.05 -9.35
N ALA A 22 -0.87 0.01 -10.08
CA ALA A 22 0.42 -0.46 -9.60
C ALA A 22 1.48 0.52 -10.06
N ASN A 23 2.40 0.88 -9.16
CA ASN A 23 3.45 1.86 -9.41
C ASN A 23 2.87 3.16 -10.01
N VAL A 24 1.87 3.68 -9.34
CA VAL A 24 1.12 4.84 -9.81
C VAL A 24 1.80 6.12 -9.34
N ARG A 25 2.12 6.98 -10.30
CA ARG A 25 2.69 8.28 -9.97
C ARG A 25 1.58 9.22 -9.57
N ALA A 26 1.74 9.86 -8.42
CA ALA A 26 0.76 10.81 -7.92
C ALA A 26 1.51 11.98 -7.30
N GLY A 27 1.49 13.12 -7.98
CA GLY A 27 2.33 14.24 -7.61
C GLY A 27 3.80 13.87 -7.77
N ARG A 28 4.58 14.06 -6.73
CA ARG A 28 6.02 13.76 -6.74
C ARG A 28 6.35 12.38 -6.23
N ASN A 29 5.35 11.63 -5.80
CA ASN A 29 5.56 10.35 -5.16
C ASN A 29 4.92 9.24 -5.97
N GLU A 30 5.24 8.00 -5.59
CA GLU A 30 4.72 6.83 -6.26
C GLU A 30 3.97 5.98 -5.24
N LEU A 31 2.82 5.46 -5.67
CA LEU A 31 2.03 4.53 -4.88
C LEU A 31 2.29 3.12 -5.42
N ASP A 32 2.73 2.22 -4.55
CA ASP A 32 3.12 0.88 -5.00
C ASP A 32 1.95 0.08 -5.54
N LEU A 33 0.87 0.00 -4.77
CA LEU A 33 -0.35 -0.65 -5.21
C LEU A 33 -1.57 0.12 -4.69
N ILE A 34 -2.63 0.10 -5.49
CA ILE A 34 -3.94 0.57 -5.08
C ILE A 34 -4.90 -0.58 -5.34
N VAL A 35 -5.56 -1.06 -4.31
CA VAL A 35 -6.42 -2.24 -4.41
C VAL A 35 -7.78 -1.94 -3.82
N ARG A 36 -8.79 -2.66 -4.31
CA ARG A 36 -10.14 -2.46 -3.82
C ARG A 36 -10.86 -3.78 -3.66
N ARG A 37 -11.54 -3.92 -2.52
CA ARG A 37 -12.46 -5.03 -2.31
C ARG A 37 -13.70 -4.48 -1.62
N GLY A 38 -14.86 -4.66 -2.29
CA GLY A 38 -16.11 -4.12 -1.77
C GLY A 38 -16.06 -2.60 -1.66
N SER A 39 -16.39 -2.09 -0.49
CA SER A 39 -16.39 -0.64 -0.24
C SER A 39 -15.06 -0.13 0.30
N LYS A 40 -14.02 -0.96 0.33
CA LYS A 40 -12.73 -0.55 0.89
C LYS A 40 -11.68 -0.39 -0.21
N LEU A 41 -11.11 0.80 -0.28
CA LEU A 41 -10.00 1.13 -1.17
C LEU A 41 -8.75 1.24 -0.32
N THR A 42 -7.71 0.48 -0.65
CA THR A 42 -6.50 0.43 0.16
C THR A 42 -5.29 0.82 -0.65
N PHE A 43 -4.52 1.76 -0.11
CA PHE A 43 -3.20 2.09 -0.64
C PHE A 43 -2.18 1.21 0.05
N VAL A 44 -1.35 0.52 -0.74
CA VAL A 44 -0.42 -0.48 -0.21
C VAL A 44 1.01 -0.05 -0.47
N GLU A 45 1.79 0.00 0.59
CA GLU A 45 3.23 0.23 0.51
C GLU A 45 3.92 -1.12 0.67
N VAL A 46 4.75 -1.49 -0.30
CA VAL A 46 5.42 -2.78 -0.29
C VAL A 46 6.87 -2.59 0.15
N LYS A 47 7.26 -3.35 1.17
CA LYS A 47 8.64 -3.37 1.65
C LYS A 47 9.23 -4.75 1.41
N GLN A 48 10.24 -4.82 0.58
CA GLN A 48 10.94 -6.06 0.33
C GLN A 48 12.19 -6.10 1.19
N ARG A 49 12.36 -7.20 1.90
CA ARG A 49 13.48 -7.41 2.81
C ARG A 49 14.34 -8.57 2.37
N ARG A 50 15.63 -8.46 2.63
CA ARG A 50 16.59 -9.51 2.34
C ARG A 50 17.24 -9.93 3.65
N GLY A 51 16.81 -11.06 4.20
CA GLY A 51 17.31 -11.52 5.47
C GLY A 51 16.79 -10.71 6.64
N GLY A 52 17.05 -11.17 7.84
CA GLY A 52 16.52 -10.57 9.05
C GLY A 52 15.06 -10.92 9.26
N GLY A 53 14.48 -10.49 10.33
CA GLY A 53 13.10 -10.78 10.64
C GLY A 53 12.16 -9.68 10.17
N PHE A 54 10.88 -10.00 10.15
CA PHE A 54 9.87 -9.02 9.77
C PHE A 54 9.70 -7.90 10.79
N GLY A 55 9.92 -8.21 12.06
CA GLY A 55 9.48 -7.35 13.15
C GLY A 55 9.97 -5.92 13.10
N GLY A 56 11.27 -5.71 13.28
CA GLY A 56 11.81 -4.36 13.36
C GLY A 56 11.63 -3.55 12.10
N ALA A 57 11.74 -4.23 10.98
CA ALA A 57 11.70 -3.56 9.68
C ALA A 57 10.33 -3.04 9.33
N VAL A 58 9.31 -3.77 9.70
CA VAL A 58 7.93 -3.43 9.33
C VAL A 58 7.40 -2.30 10.17
N VAL A 59 7.81 -2.24 11.42
CA VAL A 59 7.36 -1.20 12.34
C VAL A 59 7.98 0.15 12.01
N ALA A 60 9.03 0.17 11.21
CA ALA A 60 9.83 1.36 10.97
C ALA A 60 9.36 2.20 9.79
N VAL A 61 8.07 2.22 9.49
CA VAL A 61 7.54 3.20 8.54
C VAL A 61 7.49 4.53 9.27
N ASP A 62 8.43 5.40 8.96
CA ASP A 62 8.56 6.64 9.70
C ASP A 62 7.48 7.67 9.32
N ALA A 63 7.39 8.72 10.09
CA ALA A 63 6.36 9.74 9.92
C ALA A 63 6.49 10.45 8.58
N GLU A 64 7.72 10.65 8.10
CA GLU A 64 7.91 11.30 6.81
C GLU A 64 7.42 10.44 5.67
N LYS A 65 7.67 9.12 5.71
CA LYS A 65 7.19 8.20 4.70
C LYS A 65 5.66 8.21 4.67
N ARG A 66 5.02 8.18 5.83
CA ARG A 66 3.56 8.24 5.90
C ARG A 66 3.02 9.53 5.32
N ARG A 67 3.67 10.65 5.58
CA ARG A 67 3.24 11.94 5.01
C ARG A 67 3.33 11.93 3.49
N ARG A 68 4.39 11.33 2.94
CA ARG A 68 4.54 11.25 1.47
C ARG A 68 3.47 10.38 0.86
N VAL A 69 3.19 9.23 1.47
CA VAL A 69 2.15 8.33 0.97
C VAL A 69 0.79 8.99 1.08
N ARG A 70 0.51 9.66 2.21
CA ARG A 70 -0.76 10.36 2.37
C ARG A 70 -0.95 11.44 1.31
N ARG A 71 0.11 12.21 1.02
CA ARG A 71 0.04 13.23 -0.04
C ARG A 71 -0.24 12.60 -1.39
N ALA A 72 0.46 11.52 -1.71
CA ALA A 72 0.25 10.82 -2.97
C ALA A 72 -1.18 10.29 -3.06
N ALA A 73 -1.70 9.72 -1.97
CA ALA A 73 -3.06 9.22 -1.93
C ALA A 73 -4.07 10.35 -2.14
N GLN A 74 -3.84 11.51 -1.52
CA GLN A 74 -4.72 12.65 -1.69
C GLN A 74 -4.74 13.16 -3.13
N VAL A 75 -3.56 13.23 -3.76
CA VAL A 75 -3.46 13.62 -5.16
C VAL A 75 -4.23 12.64 -6.03
N TRP A 76 -4.02 11.35 -5.81
CA TRP A 76 -4.69 10.33 -6.59
C TRP A 76 -6.21 10.41 -6.41
N LEU A 77 -6.67 10.55 -5.17
CA LEU A 77 -8.11 10.64 -4.87
C LEU A 77 -8.74 11.87 -5.49
N SER A 78 -8.01 12.98 -5.57
CA SER A 78 -8.54 14.20 -6.20
C SER A 78 -8.78 13.99 -7.70
N ARG A 79 -8.00 13.11 -8.32
CA ARG A 79 -8.13 12.78 -9.74
C ARG A 79 -9.03 11.59 -9.99
N ASN A 80 -9.35 10.85 -8.94
CA ASN A 80 -10.17 9.65 -9.01
C ASN A 80 -11.18 9.67 -7.86
N PRO A 81 -12.18 10.56 -7.94
CA PRO A 81 -13.15 10.67 -6.85
C PRO A 81 -13.88 9.36 -6.61
N GLN A 82 -14.08 9.02 -5.35
CA GLN A 82 -14.72 7.78 -4.94
C GLN A 82 -16.12 8.09 -4.40
N PRO A 83 -17.06 7.14 -4.54
CA PRO A 83 -18.37 7.30 -3.90
C PRO A 83 -18.21 7.46 -2.38
N GLU A 84 -19.18 8.14 -1.76
CA GLU A 84 -19.12 8.44 -0.33
C GLU A 84 -19.02 7.19 0.55
N TYR A 85 -19.59 6.07 0.09
CA TYR A 85 -19.58 4.84 0.88
C TYR A 85 -18.20 4.14 0.89
N VAL A 86 -17.29 4.60 0.06
CA VAL A 86 -15.96 3.96 -0.02
C VAL A 86 -15.10 4.43 1.14
N ARG A 87 -14.55 3.46 1.88
CA ARG A 87 -13.61 3.73 2.95
C ARG A 87 -12.19 3.56 2.43
N VAL A 88 -11.33 4.49 2.82
CA VAL A 88 -9.95 4.50 2.38
C VAL A 88 -9.07 3.97 3.51
N GLY A 89 -8.21 3.03 3.19
CA GLY A 89 -7.27 2.47 4.15
C GLY A 89 -5.86 2.47 3.61
N PHE A 90 -4.94 2.10 4.48
CA PHE A 90 -3.53 2.02 4.14
C PHE A 90 -2.94 0.78 4.79
N GLU A 91 -2.13 0.03 4.05
CA GLU A 91 -1.44 -1.14 4.57
C GLU A 91 0.02 -1.10 4.14
N VAL A 92 0.87 -1.58 5.02
CA VAL A 92 2.25 -1.91 4.68
C VAL A 92 2.33 -3.41 4.51
N VAL A 93 2.94 -3.84 3.44
CA VAL A 93 3.15 -5.25 3.15
C VAL A 93 4.64 -5.51 3.17
N ALA A 94 5.07 -6.42 4.04
CA ALA A 94 6.46 -6.83 4.09
C ALA A 94 6.61 -8.16 3.37
N VAL A 95 7.56 -8.23 2.45
CA VAL A 95 7.86 -9.45 1.71
C VAL A 95 9.29 -9.84 1.98
N GLU A 96 9.49 -11.07 2.45
CA GLU A 96 10.82 -11.58 2.75
C GLU A 96 10.88 -13.05 2.34
N GLN A 97 11.75 -13.38 1.42
CA GLN A 97 11.93 -14.75 0.94
C GLN A 97 10.62 -15.41 0.53
N GLY A 98 9.78 -14.65 -0.19
CA GLY A 98 8.50 -15.15 -0.67
C GLY A 98 7.38 -15.14 0.36
N ARG A 99 7.69 -14.89 1.62
CA ARG A 99 6.69 -14.76 2.67
C ARG A 99 6.18 -13.34 2.72
N LEU A 100 4.89 -13.20 2.96
CA LEU A 100 4.23 -11.90 2.96
C LEU A 100 3.42 -11.71 4.23
N VAL A 101 3.60 -10.54 4.85
CA VAL A 101 2.85 -10.14 6.03
C VAL A 101 2.18 -8.80 5.76
N ARG A 102 0.87 -8.73 5.98
CA ARG A 102 0.11 -7.49 5.83
C ARG A 102 -0.05 -6.83 7.18
N ILE A 103 0.22 -5.53 7.21
CA ILE A 103 0.12 -4.75 8.45
C ILE A 103 -0.73 -3.54 8.19
N PRO A 104 -1.98 -3.55 8.66
CA PRO A 104 -2.82 -2.35 8.56
C PRO A 104 -2.18 -1.22 9.35
N THR A 105 -2.22 -0.04 8.80
CA THR A 105 -1.68 1.13 9.48
C THR A 105 -2.53 2.34 9.17
N SER A 106 -2.25 3.42 9.83
CA SER A 106 -3.03 4.65 9.68
C SER A 106 -2.26 5.68 8.88
N LEU A 107 -2.97 6.42 8.03
CA LEU A 107 -2.43 7.60 7.38
C LEU A 107 -2.70 8.85 8.20
N ALA A 108 -3.31 8.71 9.36
CA ALA A 108 -3.62 9.84 10.22
C ALA A 108 -2.36 10.55 10.70
N GLU A 109 -2.52 11.81 11.08
CA GLU A 109 -1.44 12.60 11.63
C GLU A 109 -0.91 11.98 12.92
N GLU A 110 0.37 12.06 13.09
CA GLU A 110 1.02 11.61 14.30
C GLU A 110 0.97 12.69 15.37
#